data_17a8798be4ad3185fadf30d30e1faeb9
#
_entry.id   17a8798be4ad3185fadf30d30e1faeb9
#
_cell.length_a   1.000
_cell.length_b   1.000
_cell.length_c   1.000
_cell.angle_alpha   90.00
_cell.angle_beta   90.00
_cell.angle_gamma   90.00
#
_symmetry.space_group_name_H-M   'P 1'
#
loop_
_entity.id
_entity.type
_entity.pdbx_description
1 polymer ?
#
loop_
_entity_poly.entity_id
_entity_poly.type
_entity_poly.pdbx_seq_one_letter_code
_entity_poly.pdbx_strand_id
1 'polypeptide(L)'
;LNNGQQGSNPGTFSGLFPVGDRWLFFDADNGASGFEPWVIDSTTGSLSSLGDLNSGNLPSLPGFQLGFQSVGTTVIFDANDGISGTELWGVDIANSESSASLLCDIWVGSSSGQPSTSSGEIAIFSTRAYFSARDQAHGAELWSYDSASDSCDRHTDIRPGSSGSNP
;
A
#
# COMPACT_ATOMS: atom_id res chain seq x y z
N LEU A 1 -18.96 -3.50 7.13
CA LEU A 1 -18.90 -3.63 5.67
C LEU A 1 -20.29 -3.39 5.06
N ASN A 2 -20.43 -3.60 3.77
CA ASN A 2 -21.64 -3.26 3.01
C ASN A 2 -22.89 -3.98 3.55
N ASN A 3 -23.90 -3.21 4.03
CA ASN A 3 -25.17 -3.72 4.53
C ASN A 3 -26.28 -3.79 3.45
N GLY A 4 -25.94 -3.44 2.20
CA GLY A 4 -26.86 -3.43 1.08
C GLY A 4 -27.00 -4.79 0.39
N GLN A 5 -27.63 -4.78 -0.78
CA GLN A 5 -27.80 -5.99 -1.61
C GLN A 5 -26.52 -6.42 -2.33
N GLN A 6 -25.51 -5.55 -2.39
CA GLN A 6 -24.20 -5.86 -2.94
C GLN A 6 -23.27 -6.28 -1.80
N GLY A 7 -22.47 -7.33 -2.03
CA GLY A 7 -21.49 -7.79 -1.06
C GLY A 7 -20.33 -6.83 -0.93
N SER A 8 -19.60 -6.92 0.18
CA SER A 8 -18.37 -6.13 0.42
C SER A 8 -17.15 -6.64 -0.36
N ASN A 9 -17.25 -7.83 -0.94
CA ASN A 9 -16.22 -8.48 -1.77
C ASN A 9 -14.78 -8.36 -1.18
N PRO A 10 -14.56 -8.81 0.07
CA PRO A 10 -13.26 -8.64 0.72
C PRO A 10 -12.15 -9.40 -0.01
N GLY A 11 -10.98 -8.76 -0.16
CA GLY A 11 -9.82 -9.33 -0.80
C GLY A 11 -9.92 -9.48 -2.32
N THR A 12 -10.76 -8.67 -2.98
CA THR A 12 -10.95 -8.75 -4.43
C THR A 12 -9.69 -8.39 -5.20
N PHE A 13 -8.96 -7.40 -4.78
CA PHE A 13 -7.77 -6.89 -5.46
C PHE A 13 -6.48 -7.32 -4.77
N SER A 14 -6.42 -7.20 -3.44
CA SER A 14 -5.21 -7.47 -2.65
C SER A 14 -5.11 -8.91 -2.12
N GLY A 15 -6.22 -9.66 -2.15
CA GLY A 15 -6.32 -10.93 -1.41
C GLY A 15 -6.51 -10.72 0.09
N LEU A 16 -6.28 -11.79 0.85
CA LEU A 16 -6.35 -11.80 2.32
C LEU A 16 -4.95 -11.99 2.87
N PHE A 17 -4.42 -11.02 3.60
CA PHE A 17 -3.04 -11.01 4.07
C PHE A 17 -2.95 -11.12 5.60
N PRO A 18 -2.54 -12.28 6.15
CA PRO A 18 -2.33 -12.45 7.59
C PRO A 18 -0.99 -11.86 8.03
N VAL A 19 -0.98 -11.20 9.20
CA VAL A 19 0.22 -10.70 9.86
C VAL A 19 0.30 -11.26 11.28
N GLY A 20 1.30 -12.08 11.51
CA GLY A 20 1.40 -12.87 12.74
C GLY A 20 0.16 -13.72 12.97
N ASP A 21 -0.19 -13.94 14.25
CA ASP A 21 -1.38 -14.70 14.65
C ASP A 21 -2.59 -13.81 14.95
N ARG A 22 -2.47 -12.49 14.68
CA ARG A 22 -3.45 -11.52 15.15
C ARG A 22 -4.18 -10.76 14.05
N TRP A 23 -3.49 -10.29 13.03
CA TRP A 23 -4.05 -9.34 12.07
C TRP A 23 -4.33 -9.97 10.71
N LEU A 24 -5.46 -9.61 10.10
CA LEU A 24 -5.78 -9.95 8.72
C LEU A 24 -6.13 -8.67 7.96
N PHE A 25 -5.31 -8.31 6.97
CA PHE A 25 -5.49 -7.15 6.10
C PHE A 25 -6.14 -7.54 4.78
N PHE A 26 -6.95 -6.66 4.21
CA PHE A 26 -7.63 -6.87 2.93
C PHE A 26 -8.26 -5.56 2.43
N ASP A 27 -8.61 -5.55 1.14
CA ASP A 27 -9.48 -4.55 0.54
C ASP A 27 -10.95 -4.96 0.66
N ALA A 28 -11.85 -4.00 0.86
CA ALA A 28 -13.30 -4.26 0.81
C ALA A 28 -14.10 -2.99 0.55
N ASP A 29 -15.28 -3.15 -0.05
CA ASP A 29 -16.26 -2.11 -0.28
C ASP A 29 -17.29 -2.08 0.86
N ASN A 30 -17.48 -0.92 1.48
CA ASN A 30 -18.51 -0.71 2.50
C ASN A 30 -19.85 -0.18 1.92
N GLY A 31 -19.91 0.05 0.63
CA GLY A 31 -21.07 0.60 -0.09
C GLY A 31 -21.17 2.13 -0.05
N ALA A 32 -20.14 2.81 0.47
CA ALA A 32 -20.10 4.27 0.57
C ALA A 32 -18.77 4.86 0.09
N SER A 33 -17.64 4.22 0.43
CA SER A 33 -16.28 4.71 0.15
C SER A 33 -15.60 3.97 -1.01
N GLY A 34 -16.24 2.98 -1.64
CA GLY A 34 -15.58 2.09 -2.59
C GLY A 34 -14.66 1.08 -1.89
N PHE A 35 -13.70 0.51 -2.65
CA PHE A 35 -12.74 -0.43 -2.10
C PHE A 35 -11.61 0.30 -1.37
N GLU A 36 -11.60 0.13 -0.04
CA GLU A 36 -10.67 0.75 0.88
C GLU A 36 -9.95 -0.30 1.75
N PRO A 37 -8.86 0.06 2.46
CA PRO A 37 -8.15 -0.90 3.29
C PRO A 37 -8.85 -1.19 4.61
N TRP A 38 -8.91 -2.45 4.98
CA TRP A 38 -9.54 -2.97 6.19
C TRP A 38 -8.62 -3.93 6.95
N VAL A 39 -8.88 -4.06 8.24
CA VAL A 39 -8.18 -5.01 9.11
C VAL A 39 -9.13 -5.70 10.07
N ILE A 40 -8.91 -6.99 10.30
CA ILE A 40 -9.53 -7.76 11.39
C ILE A 40 -8.47 -8.06 12.46
N ASP A 41 -8.81 -7.80 13.71
CA ASP A 41 -8.11 -8.36 14.86
C ASP A 41 -8.70 -9.74 15.16
N SER A 42 -7.99 -10.81 14.84
CA SER A 42 -8.46 -12.20 15.01
C SER A 42 -8.66 -12.58 16.47
N THR A 43 -8.01 -11.87 17.40
CA THR A 43 -8.13 -12.17 18.85
C THR A 43 -9.42 -11.65 19.46
N THR A 44 -9.95 -10.54 18.90
CA THR A 44 -11.19 -9.92 19.37
C THR A 44 -12.35 -10.08 18.39
N GLY A 45 -12.06 -10.41 17.14
CA GLY A 45 -13.01 -10.40 16.03
C GLY A 45 -13.38 -9.00 15.57
N SER A 46 -12.69 -7.96 16.06
CA SER A 46 -12.97 -6.57 15.70
C SER A 46 -12.55 -6.28 14.27
N LEU A 47 -13.46 -5.68 13.51
CA LEU A 47 -13.24 -5.22 12.14
C LEU A 47 -13.10 -3.70 12.14
N SER A 48 -12.03 -3.18 11.54
CA SER A 48 -11.75 -1.75 11.46
C SER A 48 -11.40 -1.32 10.04
N SER A 49 -11.90 -0.15 9.63
CA SER A 49 -11.41 0.55 8.45
C SER A 49 -10.08 1.22 8.77
N LEU A 50 -9.14 1.18 7.84
CA LEU A 50 -7.87 1.90 7.95
C LEU A 50 -7.93 3.31 7.33
N GLY A 51 -9.08 3.70 6.79
CA GLY A 51 -9.36 5.02 6.24
C GLY A 51 -10.15 4.96 4.93
N ASP A 52 -10.78 6.07 4.57
CA ASP A 52 -11.32 6.38 3.25
C ASP A 52 -10.21 7.17 2.51
N LEU A 53 -9.28 6.45 1.88
CA LEU A 53 -8.07 7.05 1.32
C LEU A 53 -8.38 7.88 0.08
N ASN A 54 -9.27 7.38 -0.78
CA ASN A 54 -9.77 8.13 -1.93
C ASN A 54 -11.16 8.66 -1.62
N SER A 55 -11.19 9.85 -1.03
CA SER A 55 -12.40 10.45 -0.45
C SER A 55 -13.66 10.34 -1.30
N GLY A 56 -14.74 9.86 -0.68
CA GLY A 56 -16.04 9.70 -1.30
C GLY A 56 -16.33 8.27 -1.72
N ASN A 57 -16.91 8.07 -2.92
CA ASN A 57 -17.29 6.73 -3.40
C ASN A 57 -16.29 6.14 -4.41
N LEU A 58 -15.13 6.74 -4.55
CA LEU A 58 -14.07 6.24 -5.43
C LEU A 58 -13.15 5.29 -4.66
N PRO A 59 -12.75 4.16 -5.25
CA PRO A 59 -11.88 3.21 -4.59
C PRO A 59 -10.43 3.72 -4.55
N SER A 60 -9.71 3.47 -3.46
CA SER A 60 -8.26 3.64 -3.39
C SER A 60 -7.50 2.43 -3.95
N LEU A 61 -8.17 1.28 -4.12
CA LEU A 61 -7.62 0.01 -4.62
C LEU A 61 -6.35 -0.42 -3.86
N PRO A 62 -6.42 -0.56 -2.53
CA PRO A 62 -5.23 -0.85 -1.72
C PRO A 62 -4.67 -2.24 -2.02
N GLY A 63 -3.35 -2.29 -2.22
CA GLY A 63 -2.65 -3.54 -2.50
C GLY A 63 -2.92 -4.13 -3.90
N PHE A 64 -3.39 -3.33 -4.86
CA PHE A 64 -3.71 -3.82 -6.19
C PHE A 64 -2.48 -4.31 -6.97
N GLN A 65 -1.33 -3.67 -6.77
CA GLN A 65 -0.08 -4.01 -7.43
C GLN A 65 0.91 -4.72 -6.50
N LEU A 66 1.11 -4.18 -5.30
CA LEU A 66 2.09 -4.65 -4.33
C LEU A 66 1.53 -5.77 -3.43
N GLY A 67 0.22 -5.86 -3.26
CA GLY A 67 -0.40 -6.57 -2.15
C GLY A 67 -0.15 -5.85 -0.82
N PHE A 68 -0.54 -6.48 0.28
CA PHE A 68 -0.11 -6.06 1.62
C PHE A 68 1.19 -6.78 1.97
N GLN A 69 2.14 -6.07 2.61
CA GLN A 69 3.45 -6.63 2.99
C GLN A 69 3.84 -6.18 4.39
N SER A 70 4.38 -7.09 5.21
CA SER A 70 4.83 -6.77 6.56
C SER A 70 6.32 -6.43 6.57
N VAL A 71 6.66 -5.23 7.03
CA VAL A 71 8.04 -4.70 7.10
C VAL A 71 8.28 -4.14 8.50
N GLY A 72 8.98 -4.88 9.35
CA GLY A 72 9.09 -4.52 10.76
C GLY A 72 7.71 -4.50 11.44
N THR A 73 7.34 -3.35 12.01
CA THR A 73 6.01 -3.11 12.62
C THR A 73 5.03 -2.42 11.66
N THR A 74 5.41 -2.19 10.41
CA THR A 74 4.56 -1.53 9.42
C THR A 74 4.02 -2.54 8.42
N VAL A 75 2.74 -2.47 8.10
CA VAL A 75 2.17 -3.15 6.92
C VAL A 75 2.07 -2.12 5.81
N ILE A 76 2.79 -2.37 4.72
CA ILE A 76 2.84 -1.50 3.54
C ILE A 76 1.98 -2.04 2.41
N PHE A 77 1.48 -1.16 1.55
CA PHE A 77 0.69 -1.47 0.35
C PHE A 77 0.68 -0.28 -0.60
N ASP A 78 0.34 -0.51 -1.85
CA ASP A 78 0.05 0.58 -2.80
C ASP A 78 -1.41 1.03 -2.67
N ALA A 79 -1.68 2.33 -2.83
CA ALA A 79 -3.03 2.88 -2.90
C ALA A 79 -3.04 4.23 -3.62
N ASN A 80 -4.21 4.60 -4.14
CA ASN A 80 -4.45 5.88 -4.83
C ASN A 80 -5.44 6.72 -4.00
N ASP A 81 -5.03 7.91 -3.61
CA ASP A 81 -5.86 8.85 -2.82
C ASP A 81 -6.64 9.86 -3.69
N GLY A 82 -6.51 9.76 -5.02
CA GLY A 82 -7.11 10.71 -5.96
C GLY A 82 -6.39 12.05 -6.06
N ILE A 83 -5.28 12.25 -5.32
CA ILE A 83 -4.49 13.48 -5.25
C ILE A 83 -3.05 13.22 -5.68
N SER A 84 -2.39 12.25 -5.03
CA SER A 84 -0.97 11.92 -5.23
C SER A 84 -0.75 10.81 -6.27
N GLY A 85 -1.84 10.22 -6.80
CA GLY A 85 -1.75 9.04 -7.64
C GLY A 85 -1.58 7.76 -6.83
N THR A 86 -1.10 6.69 -7.46
CA THR A 86 -0.82 5.42 -6.77
C THR A 86 0.58 5.45 -6.18
N GLU A 87 0.66 5.46 -4.86
CA GLU A 87 1.89 5.65 -4.09
C GLU A 87 2.01 4.58 -2.99
N LEU A 88 3.09 4.62 -2.21
CA LEU A 88 3.30 3.70 -1.09
C LEU A 88 2.61 4.21 0.16
N TRP A 89 1.70 3.41 0.68
CA TRP A 89 0.95 3.62 1.90
C TRP A 89 1.30 2.58 2.95
N GLY A 90 0.97 2.86 4.20
CA GLY A 90 1.15 1.86 5.24
C GLY A 90 0.44 2.19 6.53
N VAL A 91 0.47 1.22 7.44
CA VAL A 91 -0.10 1.32 8.79
C VAL A 91 0.84 0.68 9.81
N ASP A 92 1.07 1.34 10.94
CA ASP A 92 1.84 0.78 12.05
C ASP A 92 0.94 -0.14 12.90
N ILE A 93 1.26 -1.44 12.90
CA ILE A 93 0.53 -2.47 13.65
C ILE A 93 0.91 -2.53 15.14
N ALA A 94 1.94 -1.83 15.57
CA ALA A 94 2.25 -1.66 17.00
C ALA A 94 1.21 -0.76 17.68
N ASN A 95 0.53 0.10 16.92
CA ASN A 95 -0.56 0.95 17.38
C ASN A 95 -1.88 0.47 16.80
N SER A 96 -2.71 -0.18 17.62
CA SER A 96 -3.99 -0.79 17.19
C SER A 96 -5.07 0.20 16.72
N GLU A 97 -4.84 1.49 16.88
CA GLU A 97 -5.76 2.57 16.47
C GLU A 97 -5.23 3.34 15.24
N SER A 98 -4.15 2.87 14.61
CA SER A 98 -3.56 3.56 13.47
C SER A 98 -4.48 3.49 12.25
N SER A 99 -4.64 4.62 11.59
CA SER A 99 -5.14 4.70 10.22
C SER A 99 -3.97 4.52 9.25
N ALA A 100 -4.28 4.13 8.02
CA ALA A 100 -3.27 4.13 6.96
C ALA A 100 -2.83 5.58 6.65
N SER A 101 -1.56 5.74 6.32
CA SER A 101 -0.94 7.01 5.94
C SER A 101 -0.08 6.84 4.70
N LEU A 102 0.06 7.93 3.95
CA LEU A 102 1.02 8.00 2.84
C LEU A 102 2.44 7.93 3.41
N LEU A 103 3.20 6.91 3.05
CA LEU A 103 4.60 6.75 3.48
C LEU A 103 5.55 7.44 2.51
N CYS A 104 5.30 7.29 1.20
CA CYS A 104 6.16 7.85 0.16
C CYS A 104 5.32 8.40 -0.98
N ASP A 105 5.43 9.69 -1.26
CA ASP A 105 5.00 10.32 -2.51
C ASP A 105 6.19 10.24 -3.49
N ILE A 106 6.32 9.08 -4.16
CA ILE A 106 7.47 8.74 -5.00
C ILE A 106 7.47 9.58 -6.28
N TRP A 107 6.29 9.74 -6.87
CA TRP A 107 6.10 10.67 -8.00
C TRP A 107 5.31 11.87 -7.52
N VAL A 108 6.01 12.87 -7.04
CA VAL A 108 5.41 14.08 -6.46
C VAL A 108 4.34 14.69 -7.37
N GLY A 109 3.11 14.81 -6.85
CA GLY A 109 1.94 15.33 -7.55
C GLY A 109 0.95 14.24 -7.94
N SER A 110 0.10 14.49 -8.95
CA SER A 110 -1.02 13.61 -9.31
C SER A 110 -0.66 12.40 -10.18
N SER A 111 0.60 12.22 -10.52
CA SER A 111 1.08 11.05 -11.24
C SER A 111 1.44 9.93 -10.25
N SER A 112 1.51 8.70 -10.73
CA SER A 112 1.71 7.54 -9.87
C SER A 112 3.16 7.07 -9.86
N GLY A 113 3.74 6.90 -8.67
CA GLY A 113 5.03 6.26 -8.45
C GLY A 113 4.98 4.75 -8.69
N GLN A 114 3.79 4.17 -8.60
CA GLN A 114 3.49 2.77 -8.89
C GLN A 114 4.50 1.81 -8.23
N PRO A 115 4.52 1.69 -6.91
CA PRO A 115 5.35 0.70 -6.22
C PRO A 115 5.08 -0.69 -6.78
N SER A 116 6.15 -1.43 -7.15
CA SER A 116 6.05 -2.77 -7.73
C SER A 116 5.54 -2.84 -9.19
N THR A 117 5.94 -1.90 -10.05
CA THR A 117 5.44 -1.80 -11.43
C THR A 117 5.82 -2.92 -12.37
N SER A 118 6.95 -3.62 -12.16
CA SER A 118 7.52 -4.47 -13.20
C SER A 118 7.22 -5.95 -13.04
N SER A 119 7.06 -6.44 -11.83
CA SER A 119 6.90 -7.88 -11.56
C SER A 119 5.98 -8.22 -10.40
N GLY A 120 5.49 -7.23 -9.65
CA GLY A 120 4.80 -7.46 -8.37
C GLY A 120 5.74 -8.02 -7.30
N GLU A 121 7.05 -8.03 -7.57
CA GLU A 121 8.03 -8.57 -6.64
C GLU A 121 8.50 -7.51 -5.65
N ILE A 122 8.59 -7.93 -4.40
CA ILE A 122 9.15 -7.17 -3.30
C ILE A 122 10.11 -8.06 -2.52
N ALA A 123 11.27 -7.53 -2.16
CA ALA A 123 12.22 -8.21 -1.30
C ALA A 123 12.26 -7.52 0.06
N ILE A 124 12.05 -8.29 1.14
CA ILE A 124 12.03 -7.75 2.51
C ILE A 124 13.20 -8.31 3.31
N PHE A 125 13.98 -7.40 3.90
CA PHE A 125 15.11 -7.72 4.77
C PHE A 125 14.96 -6.94 6.09
N SER A 126 14.56 -7.62 7.16
CA SER A 126 14.38 -7.01 8.48
C SER A 126 13.37 -5.86 8.45
N THR A 127 13.83 -4.61 8.57
CA THR A 127 12.99 -3.39 8.57
C THR A 127 12.88 -2.73 7.21
N ARG A 128 13.47 -3.31 6.16
CA ARG A 128 13.56 -2.69 4.84
C ARG A 128 12.91 -3.53 3.75
N ALA A 129 12.05 -2.88 2.97
CA ALA A 129 11.47 -3.43 1.76
C ALA A 129 12.12 -2.81 0.53
N TYR A 130 12.39 -3.63 -0.50
CA TYR A 130 12.93 -3.20 -1.80
C TYR A 130 11.93 -3.53 -2.89
N PHE A 131 11.66 -2.58 -3.75
CA PHE A 131 10.67 -2.71 -4.83
C PHE A 131 11.05 -1.81 -6.01
N SER A 132 10.49 -2.11 -7.17
CA SER A 132 10.55 -1.22 -8.32
C SER A 132 9.53 -0.09 -8.15
N ALA A 133 9.94 1.15 -8.40
CA ALA A 133 9.02 2.28 -8.48
C ALA A 133 9.58 3.36 -9.40
N ARG A 134 8.75 4.29 -9.85
CA ARG A 134 9.17 5.29 -10.81
C ARG A 134 8.94 6.71 -10.32
N ASP A 135 9.86 7.59 -10.68
CA ASP A 135 9.72 9.03 -10.55
C ASP A 135 9.80 9.73 -11.92
N GLN A 136 9.52 11.02 -11.93
CA GLN A 136 9.48 11.80 -13.16
C GLN A 136 10.86 11.91 -13.85
N ALA A 137 11.93 11.93 -13.08
CA ALA A 137 13.28 12.24 -13.58
C ALA A 137 14.04 10.98 -14.04
N HIS A 138 13.79 9.82 -13.43
CA HIS A 138 14.64 8.64 -13.56
C HIS A 138 13.89 7.41 -14.11
N GLY A 139 12.56 7.51 -14.34
CA GLY A 139 11.78 6.35 -14.76
C GLY A 139 11.64 5.30 -13.64
N ALA A 140 11.51 4.02 -14.01
CA ALA A 140 11.41 2.94 -13.04
C ALA A 140 12.79 2.49 -12.56
N GLU A 141 13.07 2.62 -11.28
CA GLU A 141 14.33 2.29 -10.63
C GLU A 141 14.10 1.51 -9.33
N LEU A 142 15.20 1.05 -8.71
CA LEU A 142 15.15 0.36 -7.41
C LEU A 142 14.95 1.37 -6.28
N TRP A 143 13.88 1.17 -5.53
CA TRP A 143 13.52 1.94 -4.34
C TRP A 143 13.52 1.05 -3.10
N SER A 144 13.58 1.67 -1.95
CA SER A 144 13.28 1.00 -0.69
C SER A 144 12.51 1.89 0.26
N TYR A 145 11.77 1.24 1.16
CA TYR A 145 11.19 1.81 2.35
C TYR A 145 11.83 1.17 3.58
N ASP A 146 12.25 1.95 4.57
CA ASP A 146 12.77 1.47 5.85
C ASP A 146 11.81 1.85 6.98
N SER A 147 11.15 0.86 7.57
CA SER A 147 10.19 1.06 8.67
C SER A 147 10.83 1.52 9.99
N ALA A 148 12.15 1.40 10.15
CA ALA A 148 12.84 1.88 11.34
C ALA A 148 13.07 3.39 11.33
N SER A 149 13.25 3.99 10.16
CA SER A 149 13.46 5.43 9.96
C SER A 149 12.27 6.13 9.32
N ASP A 150 11.25 5.37 8.91
CA ASP A 150 10.07 5.84 8.15
C ASP A 150 10.49 6.67 6.93
N SER A 151 11.39 6.11 6.12
CA SER A 151 11.97 6.82 4.97
C SER A 151 11.98 5.97 3.71
N CYS A 152 11.82 6.66 2.57
CA CYS A 152 11.94 6.09 1.25
C CYS A 152 13.18 6.61 0.54
N ASP A 153 13.93 5.70 -0.06
CA ASP A 153 15.14 6.02 -0.78
C ASP A 153 15.12 5.39 -2.17
N ARG A 154 15.44 6.16 -3.20
CA ARG A 154 15.86 5.63 -4.48
C ARG A 154 17.35 5.28 -4.38
N HIS A 155 17.69 4.00 -4.58
CA HIS A 155 19.05 3.52 -4.35
C HIS A 155 20.04 3.99 -5.39
N THR A 156 19.65 3.95 -6.65
CA THR A 156 20.55 4.31 -7.75
C THR A 156 19.74 4.63 -9.00
N ASP A 157 20.33 5.39 -9.87
CA ASP A 157 19.92 5.57 -11.26
C ASP A 157 20.71 4.57 -12.11
N ILE A 158 20.24 3.30 -12.11
CA ILE A 158 20.91 2.18 -12.80
C ILE A 158 20.99 2.48 -14.30
N ARG A 159 19.93 3.05 -14.85
CA ARG A 159 19.89 3.54 -16.22
C ARG A 159 19.65 5.04 -16.24
N PRO A 160 20.72 5.87 -16.42
CA PRO A 160 20.61 7.31 -16.36
C PRO A 160 19.54 7.90 -17.29
N GLY A 161 18.71 8.81 -16.72
CA GLY A 161 17.64 9.51 -17.40
C GLY A 161 16.28 8.86 -17.22
N SER A 162 15.26 9.43 -17.88
CA SER A 162 13.85 9.10 -17.66
C SER A 162 13.37 7.75 -18.20
N SER A 163 14.27 6.94 -18.79
CA SER A 163 13.88 5.66 -19.41
C SER A 163 13.74 4.50 -18.40
N GLY A 164 14.30 4.65 -17.22
CA GLY A 164 14.30 3.64 -16.16
C GLY A 164 15.07 2.34 -16.48
N SER A 165 15.48 1.62 -15.45
CA SER A 165 16.16 0.32 -15.53
C SER A 165 15.19 -0.87 -15.49
N ASN A 166 13.98 -0.69 -14.98
CA ASN A 166 12.97 -1.73 -14.74
C ASN A 166 13.52 -2.91 -13.93
N PRO A 167 14.05 -2.65 -12.73
CA PRO A 167 14.62 -3.68 -11.88
C PRO A 167 13.60 -4.69 -11.37
#